data_26339b5ad30216e48ff7bec207e9eeac
#
_entry.id   26339b5ad30216e48ff7bec207e9eeac
#
_cell.length_a   1.000
_cell.length_b   1.000
_cell.length_c   1.000
_cell.angle_alpha   90.00
_cell.angle_beta   90.00
_cell.angle_gamma   90.00
#
_symmetry.space_group_name_H-M   'P 1'
#
loop_
_entity.id
_entity.type
_entity.pdbx_description
1 polymer ?
#
loop_
_entity_poly.entity_id
_entity_poly.type
_entity_poly.pdbx_seq_one_letter_code
_entity_poly.pdbx_strand_id
1 'polypeptide(L)'
;MNNGEETMEKRANAVTFKGQCYAVIGPELKPGDRAPEFACVTSGLEILKLSQTPAKARLFSVVPSLDTPVCSAQTKQFDESIASIKDQVACYTISLDLPFAQKRFCSAASLSQMQTLSDTHDQSFGKNYGVLIEGLPMPLLARAVFVADKNGKITYVEYVKDVPSHPNYDAALKALKSVAS
;
A
#
# COMPACT_ATOMS: atom_id res chain seq x y z
N MET A 1 -14.49 9.10 -33.00
CA MET A 1 -14.60 8.30 -31.77
C MET A 1 -13.62 8.92 -30.77
N ASN A 2 -14.12 9.76 -29.88
CA ASN A 2 -13.28 10.38 -28.85
C ASN A 2 -13.03 9.35 -27.76
N ASN A 3 -11.83 8.80 -27.70
CA ASN A 3 -11.33 8.14 -26.51
C ASN A 3 -11.12 9.23 -25.47
N GLY A 4 -12.10 9.36 -24.55
CA GLY A 4 -11.90 10.17 -23.36
C GLY A 4 -10.80 9.55 -22.52
N GLU A 5 -9.57 10.01 -22.67
CA GLU A 5 -8.56 9.84 -21.63
C GLU A 5 -9.11 10.60 -20.41
N GLU A 6 -9.66 9.87 -19.45
CA GLU A 6 -9.85 10.42 -18.10
C GLU A 6 -8.48 10.90 -17.63
N THR A 7 -8.29 12.21 -17.65
CA THR A 7 -7.09 12.84 -17.09
C THR A 7 -7.08 12.55 -15.59
N MET A 8 -6.32 11.52 -15.19
CA MET A 8 -6.16 11.20 -13.77
C MET A 8 -5.58 12.40 -13.04
N GLU A 9 -6.11 12.67 -11.86
CA GLU A 9 -5.61 13.72 -10.98
C GLU A 9 -4.11 13.52 -10.72
N LYS A 10 -3.33 14.61 -10.76
CA LYS A 10 -1.89 14.61 -10.46
C LYS A 10 -1.61 15.59 -9.34
N ARG A 11 -0.88 15.14 -8.34
CA ARG A 11 -0.42 15.98 -7.23
C ARG A 11 1.06 16.28 -7.39
N ALA A 12 1.37 17.52 -7.78
CA ALA A 12 2.76 17.97 -7.97
C ALA A 12 3.50 18.04 -6.63
N ASN A 13 4.82 17.77 -6.67
CA ASN A 13 5.70 17.85 -5.49
C ASN A 13 5.19 17.06 -4.27
N ALA A 14 4.51 15.95 -4.51
CA ALA A 14 3.87 15.16 -3.46
C ALA A 14 4.88 14.38 -2.63
N VAL A 15 5.98 13.91 -3.25
CA VAL A 15 7.03 13.13 -2.59
C VAL A 15 8.41 13.60 -2.99
N THR A 16 9.40 13.33 -2.13
CA THR A 16 10.82 13.51 -2.43
C THR A 16 11.52 12.15 -2.50
N PHE A 17 12.40 12.00 -3.48
CA PHE A 17 13.24 10.82 -3.62
C PHE A 17 14.62 11.23 -4.10
N LYS A 18 15.66 10.85 -3.36
CA LYS A 18 17.07 11.26 -3.63
C LYS A 18 17.23 12.78 -3.78
N GLY A 19 16.51 13.55 -2.95
CA GLY A 19 16.57 15.01 -2.95
C GLY A 19 15.80 15.71 -4.06
N GLN A 20 15.09 14.98 -4.92
CA GLN A 20 14.24 15.53 -5.97
C GLN A 20 12.76 15.36 -5.63
N CYS A 21 11.95 16.36 -6.01
CA CYS A 21 10.50 16.30 -5.87
C CYS A 21 9.86 15.63 -7.07
N TYR A 22 8.87 14.77 -6.81
CA TYR A 22 8.10 14.07 -7.83
C TYR A 22 6.60 14.28 -7.63
N ALA A 23 5.88 14.24 -8.74
CA ALA A 23 4.43 14.16 -8.70
C ALA A 23 3.98 12.72 -8.43
N VAL A 24 2.77 12.57 -7.91
CA VAL A 24 2.07 11.28 -7.85
C VAL A 24 0.77 11.37 -8.63
N ILE A 25 0.38 10.25 -9.22
CA ILE A 25 -0.88 10.08 -9.92
C ILE A 25 -1.93 9.61 -8.93
N GLY A 26 -3.11 10.20 -8.99
CA GLY A 26 -4.29 9.85 -8.21
C GLY A 26 -4.62 10.84 -7.09
N PRO A 27 -5.78 10.64 -6.45
CA PRO A 27 -6.31 11.54 -5.43
C PRO A 27 -5.54 11.47 -4.11
N GLU A 28 -5.69 12.49 -3.29
CA GLU A 28 -5.26 12.46 -1.89
C GLU A 28 -6.41 11.97 -1.02
N LEU A 29 -6.34 10.73 -0.58
CA LEU A 29 -7.33 10.14 0.30
C LEU A 29 -7.20 10.70 1.72
N LYS A 30 -8.33 10.73 2.43
CA LYS A 30 -8.43 11.26 3.80
C LYS A 30 -9.23 10.29 4.69
N PRO A 31 -9.02 10.34 6.01
CA PRO A 31 -9.91 9.66 6.93
C PRO A 31 -11.38 10.08 6.69
N GLY A 32 -12.25 9.10 6.58
CA GLY A 32 -13.66 9.28 6.23
C GLY A 32 -14.00 8.88 4.80
N ASP A 33 -13.03 8.86 3.88
CA ASP A 33 -13.24 8.42 2.51
C ASP A 33 -13.52 6.90 2.47
N ARG A 34 -14.14 6.46 1.39
CA ARG A 34 -14.26 5.04 1.08
C ARG A 34 -12.97 4.54 0.45
N ALA A 35 -12.46 3.42 0.92
CA ALA A 35 -11.30 2.76 0.30
C ALA A 35 -11.61 2.43 -1.17
N PRO A 36 -10.82 2.95 -2.12
CA PRO A 36 -11.04 2.69 -3.54
C PRO A 36 -10.77 1.22 -3.91
N GLU A 37 -11.48 0.73 -4.92
CA GLU A 37 -11.23 -0.60 -5.47
C GLU A 37 -9.85 -0.68 -6.12
N PHE A 38 -9.24 -1.85 -6.04
CA PHE A 38 -7.97 -2.19 -6.71
C PHE A 38 -8.00 -3.63 -7.23
N ALA A 39 -7.07 -3.98 -8.09
CA ALA A 39 -6.84 -5.32 -8.60
C ALA A 39 -5.34 -5.63 -8.55
N CYS A 40 -4.89 -6.29 -7.50
CA CYS A 40 -3.48 -6.66 -7.30
C CYS A 40 -3.27 -8.16 -7.50
N VAL A 41 -2.04 -8.55 -7.85
CA VAL A 41 -1.66 -9.95 -8.04
C VAL A 41 -1.10 -10.53 -6.75
N THR A 42 -1.61 -11.68 -6.34
CA THR A 42 -1.13 -12.43 -5.18
C THR A 42 0.15 -13.22 -5.50
N SER A 43 0.82 -13.75 -4.49
CA SER A 43 1.97 -14.68 -4.67
C SER A 43 1.60 -15.98 -5.40
N GLY A 44 0.31 -16.32 -5.49
CA GLY A 44 -0.23 -17.43 -6.25
C GLY A 44 -0.59 -17.07 -7.70
N LEU A 45 -0.30 -15.85 -8.15
CA LEU A 45 -0.62 -15.32 -9.48
C LEU A 45 -2.12 -15.16 -9.75
N GLU A 46 -2.91 -15.01 -8.71
CA GLU A 46 -4.34 -14.73 -8.78
C GLU A 46 -4.59 -13.23 -8.59
N ILE A 47 -5.61 -12.69 -9.23
CA ILE A 47 -6.03 -11.31 -9.00
C ILE A 47 -6.90 -11.26 -7.76
N LEU A 48 -6.48 -10.43 -6.80
CA LEU A 48 -7.26 -10.09 -5.60
C LEU A 48 -7.76 -8.64 -5.70
N LYS A 49 -9.06 -8.47 -5.60
CA LYS A 49 -9.71 -7.15 -5.54
C LYS A 49 -10.02 -6.77 -4.09
N LEU A 50 -10.14 -5.47 -3.79
CA LEU A 50 -10.54 -5.00 -2.47
C LEU A 50 -11.85 -5.67 -2.01
N SER A 51 -12.84 -5.74 -2.89
CA SER A 51 -14.14 -6.37 -2.62
C SER A 51 -14.08 -7.87 -2.28
N GLN A 52 -12.98 -8.53 -2.60
CA GLN A 52 -12.72 -9.95 -2.30
C GLN A 52 -11.90 -10.14 -1.01
N THR A 53 -11.36 -9.06 -0.42
CA THR A 53 -10.64 -9.15 0.84
C THR A 53 -11.61 -9.42 2.00
N PRO A 54 -11.17 -10.11 3.07
CA PRO A 54 -12.01 -10.35 4.23
C PRO A 54 -12.63 -9.07 4.78
N ALA A 55 -13.89 -9.15 5.22
CA ALA A 55 -14.61 -8.02 5.86
C ALA A 55 -14.12 -7.81 7.30
N LYS A 56 -12.84 -7.45 7.42
CA LYS A 56 -12.13 -7.15 8.67
C LYS A 56 -11.53 -5.75 8.59
N ALA A 57 -10.99 -5.24 9.69
CA ALA A 57 -10.12 -4.08 9.64
C ALA A 57 -8.91 -4.37 8.73
N ARG A 58 -8.55 -3.44 7.87
CA ARG A 58 -7.50 -3.62 6.87
C ARG A 58 -6.38 -2.63 7.08
N LEU A 59 -5.15 -3.10 6.90
CA LEU A 59 -3.96 -2.26 6.81
C LEU A 59 -3.34 -2.46 5.44
N PHE A 60 -3.10 -1.36 4.72
CA PHE A 60 -2.35 -1.33 3.48
C PHE A 60 -1.04 -0.59 3.72
N SER A 61 0.06 -1.34 3.74
CA SER A 61 1.43 -0.84 3.87
C SER A 61 2.04 -0.74 2.49
N VAL A 62 2.19 0.48 1.96
CA VAL A 62 2.69 0.72 0.61
C VAL A 62 4.18 0.99 0.66
N VAL A 63 4.94 0.29 -0.16
CA VAL A 63 6.39 0.41 -0.24
C VAL A 63 6.87 0.50 -1.68
N PRO A 64 7.96 1.25 -1.97
CA PRO A 64 8.57 1.30 -3.29
C PRO A 64 9.06 -0.05 -3.80
N SER A 65 9.84 -0.78 -3.00
CA SER A 65 10.33 -2.12 -3.33
C SER A 65 10.82 -2.86 -2.08
N LEU A 66 10.41 -4.11 -1.93
CA LEU A 66 10.82 -5.00 -0.84
C LEU A 66 12.34 -5.30 -0.84
N ASP A 67 13.02 -5.09 -1.96
CA ASP A 67 14.48 -5.23 -2.08
C ASP A 67 15.26 -4.02 -1.51
N THR A 68 14.58 -3.08 -0.83
CA THR A 68 15.23 -1.94 -0.16
C THR A 68 15.16 -2.09 1.37
N PRO A 69 16.19 -1.60 2.12
CA PRO A 69 16.26 -1.80 3.57
C PRO A 69 15.04 -1.29 4.36
N VAL A 70 14.58 -0.07 4.07
CA VAL A 70 13.46 0.54 4.80
C VAL A 70 12.14 -0.19 4.51
N CYS A 71 11.91 -0.61 3.26
CA CYS A 71 10.69 -1.34 2.87
C CYS A 71 10.65 -2.73 3.53
N SER A 72 11.81 -3.42 3.56
CA SER A 72 11.97 -4.69 4.26
C SER A 72 11.71 -4.53 5.76
N ALA A 73 12.29 -3.52 6.40
CA ALA A 73 12.09 -3.23 7.81
C ALA A 73 10.62 -2.89 8.12
N GLN A 74 9.98 -2.06 7.29
CA GLN A 74 8.57 -1.69 7.45
C GLN A 74 7.66 -2.92 7.42
N THR A 75 7.85 -3.81 6.46
CA THR A 75 7.03 -5.00 6.30
C THR A 75 7.18 -5.95 7.50
N LYS A 76 8.44 -6.19 7.94
CA LYS A 76 8.71 -7.04 9.13
C LYS A 76 8.13 -6.45 10.41
N GLN A 77 8.28 -5.14 10.61
CA GLN A 77 7.76 -4.47 11.81
C GLN A 77 6.23 -4.56 11.90
N PHE A 78 5.51 -4.38 10.79
CA PHE A 78 4.07 -4.59 10.79
C PHE A 78 3.72 -6.05 11.01
N ASP A 79 4.40 -7.01 10.35
CA ASP A 79 4.15 -8.45 10.53
C ASP A 79 4.23 -8.87 12.00
N GLU A 80 5.29 -8.47 12.70
CA GLU A 80 5.48 -8.74 14.12
C GLU A 80 4.42 -8.07 15.00
N SER A 81 4.08 -6.80 14.71
CA SER A 81 3.19 -5.99 15.54
C SER A 81 1.72 -6.42 15.48
N ILE A 82 1.30 -7.07 14.40
CA ILE A 82 -0.09 -7.53 14.23
C ILE A 82 -0.32 -8.98 14.68
N ALA A 83 0.72 -9.70 15.09
CA ALA A 83 0.64 -11.12 15.42
C ALA A 83 -0.44 -11.43 16.48
N SER A 84 -0.62 -10.55 17.47
CA SER A 84 -1.61 -10.74 18.54
C SER A 84 -3.07 -10.45 18.11
N ILE A 85 -3.29 -9.79 16.98
CA ILE A 85 -4.62 -9.41 16.45
C ILE A 85 -4.91 -9.98 15.06
N LYS A 86 -4.08 -10.91 14.59
CA LYS A 86 -4.12 -11.45 13.22
C LYS A 86 -5.50 -11.95 12.77
N ASP A 87 -6.26 -12.51 13.69
CA ASP A 87 -7.58 -13.06 13.38
C ASP A 87 -8.66 -11.97 13.20
N GLN A 88 -8.37 -10.74 13.65
CA GLN A 88 -9.28 -9.59 13.59
C GLN A 88 -8.99 -8.65 12.42
N VAL A 89 -7.84 -8.80 11.77
CA VAL A 89 -7.36 -7.87 10.75
C VAL A 89 -6.97 -8.60 9.45
N ALA A 90 -6.90 -7.85 8.35
CA ALA A 90 -6.35 -8.29 7.09
C ALA A 90 -5.29 -7.26 6.64
N CYS A 91 -4.02 -7.66 6.60
CA CYS A 91 -2.91 -6.74 6.41
C CYS A 91 -2.10 -7.09 5.16
N TYR A 92 -1.80 -6.07 4.37
CA TYR A 92 -1.18 -6.21 3.07
C TYR A 92 0.00 -5.27 2.91
N THR A 93 1.10 -5.78 2.36
CA THR A 93 2.17 -4.95 1.79
C THR A 93 1.98 -4.85 0.30
N ILE A 94 1.91 -3.63 -0.22
CA ILE A 94 1.66 -3.33 -1.64
C ILE A 94 2.93 -2.74 -2.26
N SER A 95 3.36 -3.29 -3.38
CA SER A 95 4.47 -2.76 -4.18
C SER A 95 4.30 -3.08 -5.67
N LEU A 96 5.18 -2.53 -6.51
CA LEU A 96 5.30 -2.91 -7.91
C LEU A 96 6.38 -4.00 -8.15
N ASP A 97 6.87 -4.63 -7.07
CA ASP A 97 7.68 -5.83 -7.22
C ASP A 97 6.85 -6.96 -7.84
N LEU A 98 7.48 -7.76 -8.68
CA LEU A 98 6.80 -8.93 -9.25
C LEU A 98 6.39 -9.92 -8.14
N PRO A 99 5.29 -10.64 -8.29
CA PRO A 99 4.83 -11.64 -7.30
C PRO A 99 5.89 -12.67 -6.92
N PHE A 100 6.78 -13.01 -7.85
CA PHE A 100 7.90 -13.93 -7.63
C PHE A 100 8.94 -13.35 -6.65
N ALA A 101 9.29 -12.08 -6.80
CA ALA A 101 10.20 -11.39 -5.89
C ALA A 101 9.56 -11.21 -4.51
N GLN A 102 8.29 -10.85 -4.44
CA GLN A 102 7.52 -10.75 -3.20
C GLN A 102 7.49 -12.09 -2.46
N LYS A 103 7.20 -13.20 -3.17
CA LYS A 103 7.19 -14.56 -2.60
C LYS A 103 8.55 -14.93 -2.02
N ARG A 104 9.65 -14.67 -2.76
CA ARG A 104 11.01 -14.91 -2.27
C ARG A 104 11.30 -14.11 -1.01
N PHE A 105 10.92 -12.83 -0.97
CA PHE A 105 11.08 -11.98 0.21
C PHE A 105 10.30 -12.51 1.41
N CYS A 106 9.02 -12.85 1.25
CA CYS A 106 8.18 -13.40 2.32
C CYS A 106 8.80 -14.66 2.94
N SER A 107 9.30 -15.57 2.09
CA SER A 107 9.95 -16.80 2.56
C SER A 107 11.25 -16.51 3.31
N ALA A 108 12.10 -15.64 2.77
CA ALA A 108 13.38 -15.29 3.40
C ALA A 108 13.22 -14.51 4.72
N ALA A 109 12.17 -13.67 4.80
CA ALA A 109 11.85 -12.87 5.99
C ALA A 109 10.97 -13.62 7.01
N SER A 110 10.52 -14.85 6.68
CA SER A 110 9.61 -15.64 7.52
C SER A 110 8.34 -14.89 7.91
N LEU A 111 7.78 -14.10 6.98
CA LEU A 111 6.52 -13.36 7.21
C LEU A 111 5.37 -14.36 7.41
N SER A 112 4.54 -14.10 8.39
CA SER A 112 3.45 -14.99 8.77
C SER A 112 2.08 -14.31 8.86
N GLN A 113 2.02 -12.99 8.97
CA GLN A 113 0.80 -12.22 9.18
C GLN A 113 0.49 -11.27 8.02
N MET A 114 1.53 -10.67 7.41
CA MET A 114 1.40 -9.78 6.27
C MET A 114 1.32 -10.58 4.96
N GLN A 115 0.34 -10.26 4.12
CA GLN A 115 0.30 -10.73 2.74
C GLN A 115 0.92 -9.70 1.81
N THR A 116 1.65 -10.13 0.80
CA THR A 116 2.17 -9.23 -0.23
C THR A 116 1.28 -9.25 -1.46
N LEU A 117 1.02 -8.07 -2.01
CA LEU A 117 0.24 -7.87 -3.22
C LEU A 117 1.03 -7.03 -4.22
N SER A 118 1.11 -7.50 -5.44
CA SER A 118 1.77 -6.82 -6.54
C SER A 118 0.78 -5.99 -7.35
N ASP A 119 1.01 -4.68 -7.45
CA ASP A 119 0.17 -3.76 -8.23
C ASP A 119 0.60 -3.69 -9.71
N THR A 120 1.22 -4.77 -10.22
CA THR A 120 1.74 -4.85 -11.60
C THR A 120 0.67 -5.12 -12.65
N HIS A 121 -0.53 -5.55 -12.27
CA HIS A 121 -1.59 -5.92 -13.23
C HIS A 121 -2.08 -4.70 -14.02
N ASP A 122 -2.55 -3.67 -13.33
CA ASP A 122 -3.10 -2.47 -13.95
C ASP A 122 -2.72 -1.17 -13.21
N GLN A 123 -1.93 -1.28 -12.16
CA GLN A 123 -1.53 -0.19 -11.26
C GLN A 123 -2.73 0.53 -10.61
N SER A 124 -3.85 -0.17 -10.46
CA SER A 124 -5.08 0.43 -9.92
C SER A 124 -4.94 0.84 -8.47
N PHE A 125 -4.16 0.11 -7.65
CA PHE A 125 -3.87 0.56 -6.30
C PHE A 125 -3.12 1.88 -6.31
N GLY A 126 -1.99 1.95 -7.01
CA GLY A 126 -1.16 3.15 -7.09
C GLY A 126 -1.91 4.38 -7.55
N LYS A 127 -2.73 4.22 -8.58
CA LYS A 127 -3.57 5.28 -9.16
C LYS A 127 -4.71 5.70 -8.24
N ASN A 128 -5.46 4.76 -7.70
CA ASN A 128 -6.67 5.05 -6.92
C ASN A 128 -6.37 5.52 -5.50
N TYR A 129 -5.21 5.12 -4.95
CA TYR A 129 -4.75 5.57 -3.62
C TYR A 129 -3.76 6.74 -3.68
N GLY A 130 -3.48 7.26 -4.88
CA GLY A 130 -2.63 8.45 -5.06
C GLY A 130 -1.18 8.25 -4.63
N VAL A 131 -0.60 7.09 -4.94
CA VAL A 131 0.77 6.75 -4.56
C VAL A 131 1.66 6.35 -5.74
N LEU A 132 1.17 6.35 -6.98
CA LEU A 132 1.99 6.06 -8.15
C LEU A 132 2.87 7.25 -8.49
N ILE A 133 4.18 7.10 -8.34
CA ILE A 133 5.16 8.17 -8.62
C ILE A 133 5.30 8.35 -10.13
N GLU A 134 5.18 9.60 -10.59
CA GLU A 134 5.39 9.98 -11.98
C GLU A 134 6.79 10.58 -12.20
N GLY A 135 7.40 10.29 -13.34
CA GLY A 135 8.67 10.91 -13.76
C GLY A 135 9.91 10.09 -13.41
N LEU A 136 9.76 8.93 -12.82
CA LEU A 136 10.87 7.99 -12.65
C LEU A 136 11.06 7.12 -13.91
N PRO A 137 12.28 6.61 -14.17
CA PRO A 137 12.54 5.73 -15.32
C PRO A 137 11.81 4.37 -15.24
N MET A 138 11.27 4.03 -14.08
CA MET A 138 10.44 2.85 -13.83
C MET A 138 9.31 3.20 -12.89
N PRO A 139 8.15 2.54 -12.98
CA PRO A 139 7.05 2.79 -12.07
C PRO A 139 7.42 2.34 -10.64
N LEU A 140 7.19 3.22 -9.66
CA LEU A 140 7.31 2.93 -8.23
C LEU A 140 6.10 3.51 -7.48
N LEU A 141 5.76 2.88 -6.36
CA LEU A 141 4.80 3.44 -5.43
C LEU A 141 5.52 4.29 -4.37
N ALA A 142 4.94 5.43 -4.03
CA ALA A 142 5.36 6.22 -2.88
C ALA A 142 5.02 5.48 -1.58
N ARG A 143 5.85 5.66 -0.56
CA ARG A 143 5.59 5.07 0.74
C ARG A 143 4.36 5.72 1.39
N ALA A 144 3.42 4.88 1.82
CA ALA A 144 2.21 5.32 2.47
C ALA A 144 1.65 4.20 3.38
N VAL A 145 0.77 4.58 4.30
CA VAL A 145 0.01 3.63 5.12
C VAL A 145 -1.45 4.05 5.15
N PHE A 146 -2.34 3.11 4.90
CA PHE A 146 -3.78 3.31 5.00
C PHE A 146 -4.38 2.27 5.93
N VAL A 147 -5.33 2.70 6.76
CA VAL A 147 -6.16 1.79 7.56
C VAL A 147 -7.62 2.01 7.19
N ALA A 148 -8.33 0.93 6.95
CA ALA A 148 -9.78 0.94 6.72
C ALA A 148 -10.48 0.00 7.70
N ASP A 149 -11.69 0.36 8.11
CA ASP A 149 -12.56 -0.50 8.90
C ASP A 149 -13.12 -1.67 8.08
N LYS A 150 -13.88 -2.55 8.72
CA LYS A 150 -14.51 -3.70 8.07
C LYS A 150 -15.48 -3.34 6.95
N ASN A 151 -16.03 -2.12 6.97
CA ASN A 151 -16.96 -1.61 5.96
C ASN A 151 -16.25 -0.90 4.79
N GLY A 152 -14.90 -0.81 4.84
CA GLY A 152 -14.10 -0.15 3.83
C GLY A 152 -14.02 1.38 3.99
N LYS A 153 -14.35 1.92 5.16
CA LYS A 153 -14.15 3.33 5.47
C LYS A 153 -12.71 3.54 5.96
N ILE A 154 -11.99 4.44 5.32
CA ILE A 154 -10.63 4.81 5.72
C ILE A 154 -10.66 5.55 7.06
N THR A 155 -9.85 5.10 8.00
CA THR A 155 -9.75 5.67 9.36
C THR A 155 -8.38 6.30 9.63
N TYR A 156 -7.36 5.93 8.86
CA TYR A 156 -6.02 6.49 8.94
C TYR A 156 -5.39 6.57 7.54
N VAL A 157 -4.68 7.66 7.31
CA VAL A 157 -3.90 7.88 6.08
C VAL A 157 -2.58 8.53 6.47
N GLU A 158 -1.49 8.00 5.93
CA GLU A 158 -0.18 8.62 5.97
C GLU A 158 0.49 8.51 4.60
N TYR A 159 0.75 9.64 3.98
CA TYR A 159 1.64 9.75 2.82
C TYR A 159 3.01 10.18 3.32
N VAL A 160 4.00 9.29 3.26
CA VAL A 160 5.37 9.60 3.72
C VAL A 160 6.05 10.47 2.67
N LYS A 161 6.32 11.73 3.04
CA LYS A 161 6.79 12.74 2.09
C LYS A 161 8.15 12.41 1.49
N ASP A 162 9.06 11.86 2.28
CA ASP A 162 10.38 11.44 1.81
C ASP A 162 10.45 9.92 1.70
N VAL A 163 10.57 9.43 0.47
CA VAL A 163 10.45 8.00 0.14
C VAL A 163 11.34 7.07 0.99
N PRO A 164 12.60 7.40 1.32
CA PRO A 164 13.43 6.58 2.19
C PRO A 164 13.08 6.65 3.69
N SER A 165 12.17 7.52 4.11
CA SER A 165 11.80 7.66 5.53
C SER A 165 10.79 6.59 5.98
N HIS A 166 10.83 6.25 7.28
CA HIS A 166 9.86 5.33 7.88
C HIS A 166 8.50 6.01 8.09
N PRO A 167 7.38 5.26 8.05
CA PRO A 167 6.08 5.75 8.47
C PRO A 167 5.98 5.82 10.00
N ASN A 168 4.91 6.43 10.49
CA ASN A 168 4.58 6.41 11.92
C ASN A 168 3.85 5.09 12.27
N TYR A 169 4.62 4.08 12.64
CA TYR A 169 4.11 2.74 12.98
C TYR A 169 3.08 2.78 14.12
N ASP A 170 3.36 3.54 15.19
CA ASP A 170 2.51 3.59 16.37
C ASP A 170 1.13 4.19 16.06
N ALA A 171 1.10 5.26 15.26
CA ALA A 171 -0.15 5.87 14.84
C ALA A 171 -0.98 4.93 13.95
N ALA A 172 -0.34 4.28 12.99
CA ALA A 172 -0.99 3.31 12.10
C ALA A 172 -1.54 2.10 12.88
N LEU A 173 -0.75 1.53 13.78
CA LEU A 173 -1.16 0.38 14.60
C LEU A 173 -2.25 0.74 15.61
N LYS A 174 -2.19 1.94 16.20
CA LYS A 174 -3.26 2.45 17.06
C LYS A 174 -4.58 2.58 16.29
N ALA A 175 -4.54 3.15 15.09
CA ALA A 175 -5.72 3.26 14.24
C ALA A 175 -6.26 1.88 13.85
N LEU A 176 -5.40 0.93 13.48
CA LEU A 176 -5.81 -0.44 13.13
C LEU A 176 -6.50 -1.13 14.32
N LYS A 177 -5.88 -1.07 15.51
CA LYS A 177 -6.43 -1.69 16.73
C LYS A 177 -7.78 -1.08 17.14
N SER A 178 -7.99 0.21 16.88
CA SER A 178 -9.24 0.90 17.23
C SER A 178 -10.44 0.43 16.38
N VAL A 179 -10.22 -0.17 15.23
CA VAL A 179 -11.26 -0.66 14.30
C VAL A 179 -11.23 -2.19 14.11
N ALA A 180 -10.26 -2.86 14.71
CA ALA A 180 -10.19 -4.32 14.79
C ALA A 180 -11.30 -4.82 15.75
N SER A 181 -12.16 -5.71 15.27
CA SER A 181 -13.28 -6.26 16.05
C SER A 181 -13.62 -7.68 15.61
#